data_463a3ea83f92d7d8d35faebe0e47a829
#
_entry.id   463a3ea83f92d7d8d35faebe0e47a829
#
_cell.length_a   1.000
_cell.length_b   1.000
_cell.length_c   1.000
_cell.angle_alpha   90.00
_cell.angle_beta   90.00
_cell.angle_gamma   90.00
#
_symmetry.space_group_name_H-M   'P 1'
#
loop_
_entity.id
_entity.type
_entity.pdbx_description
1 polymer ?
#
loop_
_entity_poly.entity_id
_entity_poly.type
_entity_poly.pdbx_seq_one_letter_code
_entity_poly.pdbx_strand_id
1 'polypeptide(L)'
;MTTSEKIVIVGGCGHVGLPLGLVLASRGVGVVTLLDFDFGKVESVNRGRMPFIEAGAEALLKQVRGKTLKATSETSCLQTANIIITVVGTPVDEHLNPTVTKLYENLDALLEQMADDSLLILRSTVYPGVTKLVYDRIRARGRKIHLAFCPERIAEGKALEELVTLPQIVAAFEPEAQARARRLFLQIATSTIDLAPLEAELAKLFTNSWRYLNFAVSNQFYMLAEAWGLDFHRIHDAVVREYPRMRSFARAGFAAGPCLLKDTLQLAAFSGNQFFMGHAAMLINEGLPNFIVSQMKSKGLSEQRVAILGMAFKADSDDSRDSLSYKLKKLLQVEAREVLCSDPYVCDPSLIPAEEAIQRADIVVIGAPHSVYRDIRIPADKVLVDIWGLWTARDQKNNEQPTLVWTERV
;
A
#
# COMPACT_ATOMS: atom_id res chain seq x y z
N MET A 1 26.97 -28.46 -12.11
CA MET A 1 25.79 -28.32 -11.29
C MET A 1 25.83 -26.93 -10.68
N THR A 2 25.05 -25.98 -11.16
CA THR A 2 24.94 -24.66 -10.54
C THR A 2 24.33 -24.87 -9.16
N THR A 3 25.08 -24.54 -8.11
CA THR A 3 24.57 -24.56 -6.74
C THR A 3 23.32 -23.68 -6.67
N SER A 4 22.18 -24.27 -6.26
CA SER A 4 20.94 -23.53 -6.09
C SER A 4 21.17 -22.38 -5.11
N GLU A 5 20.83 -21.14 -5.50
CA GLU A 5 20.95 -19.95 -4.64
C GLU A 5 20.10 -20.12 -3.38
N LYS A 6 20.69 -19.78 -2.23
CA LYS A 6 19.97 -19.72 -0.95
C LYS A 6 19.57 -18.27 -0.69
N ILE A 7 18.29 -18.02 -0.75
CA ILE A 7 17.70 -16.68 -0.61
C ILE A 7 16.99 -16.58 0.72
N VAL A 8 17.30 -15.56 1.52
CA VAL A 8 16.58 -15.24 2.76
C VAL A 8 15.88 -13.90 2.58
N ILE A 9 14.58 -13.85 2.89
CA ILE A 9 13.79 -12.60 2.88
C ILE A 9 13.46 -12.24 4.33
N VAL A 10 14.04 -11.14 4.82
CA VAL A 10 13.84 -10.62 6.18
C VAL A 10 12.58 -9.73 6.19
N GLY A 11 11.63 -10.03 7.10
CA GLY A 11 10.26 -9.52 7.02
C GLY A 11 9.42 -10.30 6.00
N GLY A 12 9.78 -11.58 5.81
CA GLY A 12 9.36 -12.41 4.70
C GLY A 12 7.88 -12.82 4.68
N CYS A 13 7.16 -12.72 5.79
CA CYS A 13 5.74 -13.11 5.87
C CYS A 13 4.75 -11.93 5.70
N GLY A 14 5.25 -10.73 5.36
CA GLY A 14 4.44 -9.54 5.09
C GLY A 14 4.02 -9.38 3.63
N HIS A 15 3.25 -8.32 3.34
CA HIS A 15 2.65 -8.00 2.02
C HIS A 15 3.66 -7.80 0.87
N VAL A 16 4.92 -7.55 1.16
CA VAL A 16 6.00 -7.45 0.16
C VAL A 16 6.82 -8.74 0.10
N GLY A 17 7.21 -9.25 1.28
CA GLY A 17 8.14 -10.38 1.38
C GLY A 17 7.56 -11.70 0.90
N LEU A 18 6.33 -12.01 1.30
CA LEU A 18 5.70 -13.28 0.96
C LEU A 18 5.41 -13.40 -0.55
N PRO A 19 4.78 -12.41 -1.23
CA PRO A 19 4.61 -12.48 -2.67
C PRO A 19 5.92 -12.59 -3.44
N LEU A 20 6.96 -11.84 -3.05
CA LEU A 20 8.29 -11.95 -3.65
C LEU A 20 8.88 -13.36 -3.48
N GLY A 21 8.80 -13.91 -2.26
CA GLY A 21 9.27 -15.26 -1.96
C GLY A 21 8.54 -16.33 -2.77
N LEU A 22 7.21 -16.19 -2.93
CA LEU A 22 6.39 -17.09 -3.75
C LEU A 22 6.82 -17.07 -5.22
N VAL A 23 7.04 -15.87 -5.79
CA VAL A 23 7.47 -15.73 -7.19
C VAL A 23 8.86 -16.32 -7.39
N LEU A 24 9.83 -16.00 -6.53
CA LEU A 24 11.19 -16.54 -6.60
C LEU A 24 11.20 -18.08 -6.51
N ALA A 25 10.47 -18.63 -5.54
CA ALA A 25 10.40 -20.08 -5.32
C ALA A 25 9.70 -20.81 -6.46
N SER A 26 8.62 -20.25 -7.01
CA SER A 26 7.85 -20.87 -8.10
C SER A 26 8.60 -20.85 -9.45
N ARG A 27 9.47 -19.85 -9.65
CA ARG A 27 10.33 -19.74 -10.84
C ARG A 27 11.59 -20.60 -10.74
N GLY A 28 11.81 -21.27 -9.60
CA GLY A 28 12.99 -22.12 -9.40
C GLY A 28 14.30 -21.34 -9.30
N VAL A 29 14.24 -20.06 -8.88
CA VAL A 29 15.41 -19.18 -8.77
C VAL A 29 16.38 -19.69 -7.69
N GLY A 30 15.84 -20.28 -6.61
CA GLY A 30 16.62 -20.83 -5.51
C GLY A 30 15.73 -21.42 -4.42
N VAL A 31 16.37 -21.78 -3.30
CA VAL A 31 15.67 -22.13 -2.07
C VAL A 31 15.43 -20.87 -1.27
N VAL A 32 14.14 -20.54 -1.06
CA VAL A 32 13.72 -19.32 -0.38
C VAL A 32 13.33 -19.61 1.07
N THR A 33 13.94 -18.87 2.00
CA THR A 33 13.56 -18.87 3.41
C THR A 33 12.96 -17.50 3.76
N LEU A 34 11.74 -17.49 4.23
CA LEU A 34 11.07 -16.31 4.77
C LEU A 34 11.42 -16.21 6.25
N LEU A 35 12.22 -15.22 6.62
CA LEU A 35 12.56 -14.92 8.01
C LEU A 35 11.61 -13.85 8.53
N ASP A 36 10.84 -14.18 9.56
CA ASP A 36 9.91 -13.23 10.19
C ASP A 36 9.81 -13.48 11.69
N PHE A 37 9.62 -12.41 12.48
CA PHE A 37 9.50 -12.50 13.93
C PHE A 37 8.03 -12.65 14.39
N ASP A 38 7.07 -12.54 13.50
CA ASP A 38 5.67 -12.84 13.76
C ASP A 38 5.43 -14.37 13.65
N PHE A 39 5.49 -15.04 14.79
CA PHE A 39 5.32 -16.51 14.86
C PHE A 39 3.99 -16.98 14.28
N GLY A 40 2.92 -16.19 14.44
CA GLY A 40 1.60 -16.53 13.90
C GLY A 40 1.61 -16.57 12.35
N LYS A 41 2.25 -15.57 11.73
CA LYS A 41 2.41 -15.54 10.26
C LYS A 41 3.33 -16.65 9.77
N VAL A 42 4.46 -16.89 10.45
CA VAL A 42 5.37 -17.99 10.13
C VAL A 42 4.64 -19.33 10.14
N GLU A 43 3.86 -19.59 11.19
CA GLU A 43 3.07 -20.83 11.30
C GLU A 43 2.00 -20.91 10.21
N SER A 44 1.28 -19.82 9.93
CA SER A 44 0.27 -19.76 8.87
C SER A 44 0.86 -20.13 7.52
N VAL A 45 1.98 -19.52 7.14
CA VAL A 45 2.70 -19.79 5.87
C VAL A 45 3.15 -21.26 5.81
N ASN A 46 3.75 -21.79 6.89
CA ASN A 46 4.20 -23.19 6.94
C ASN A 46 3.03 -24.20 6.90
N ARG A 47 1.82 -23.78 7.29
CA ARG A 47 0.59 -24.56 7.12
C ARG A 47 -0.03 -24.41 5.72
N GLY A 48 0.50 -23.52 4.87
CA GLY A 48 0.00 -23.25 3.52
C GLY A 48 -1.21 -22.35 3.48
N ARG A 49 -1.33 -21.46 4.46
CA ARG A 49 -2.37 -20.42 4.56
C ARG A 49 -1.74 -19.05 4.40
N MET A 50 -2.34 -18.21 3.59
CA MET A 50 -1.93 -16.81 3.46
C MET A 50 -2.34 -16.03 4.73
N PRO A 51 -1.46 -15.19 5.30
CA PRO A 51 -1.79 -14.34 6.44
C PRO A 51 -2.55 -13.05 6.07
N PHE A 52 -2.80 -12.82 4.79
CA PHE A 52 -3.52 -11.67 4.23
C PHE A 52 -4.07 -12.01 2.85
N ILE A 53 -4.96 -11.16 2.31
CA ILE A 53 -5.58 -11.34 1.00
C ILE A 53 -4.60 -10.91 -0.11
N GLU A 54 -4.23 -11.85 -0.99
CA GLU A 54 -3.46 -11.58 -2.22
C GLU A 54 -3.90 -12.56 -3.32
N ALA A 55 -4.35 -12.02 -4.44
CA ALA A 55 -4.94 -12.82 -5.52
C ALA A 55 -3.97 -13.89 -6.04
N GLY A 56 -4.40 -15.16 -6.05
CA GLY A 56 -3.64 -16.30 -6.56
C GLY A 56 -2.51 -16.80 -5.63
N ALA A 57 -2.18 -16.09 -4.55
CA ALA A 57 -1.04 -16.41 -3.70
C ALA A 57 -1.20 -17.71 -2.92
N GLU A 58 -2.41 -18.05 -2.45
CA GLU A 58 -2.63 -19.27 -1.67
C GLU A 58 -2.39 -20.56 -2.50
N ALA A 59 -2.80 -20.57 -3.77
CA ALA A 59 -2.54 -21.68 -4.66
C ALA A 59 -1.03 -21.87 -4.91
N LEU A 60 -0.32 -20.75 -5.12
CA LEU A 60 1.12 -20.74 -5.34
C LEU A 60 1.87 -21.19 -4.08
N LEU A 61 1.46 -20.71 -2.89
CA LEU A 61 2.03 -21.14 -1.61
C LEU A 61 1.91 -22.64 -1.41
N LYS A 62 0.75 -23.24 -1.68
CA LYS A 62 0.54 -24.70 -1.60
C LYS A 62 1.47 -25.48 -2.54
N GLN A 63 1.83 -24.90 -3.69
CA GLN A 63 2.72 -25.54 -4.66
C GLN A 63 4.18 -25.57 -4.20
N VAL A 64 4.68 -24.48 -3.58
CA VAL A 64 6.12 -24.28 -3.30
C VAL A 64 6.52 -24.57 -1.85
N ARG A 65 5.59 -24.53 -0.89
CA ARG A 65 5.92 -24.72 0.53
C ARG A 65 6.52 -26.10 0.80
N GLY A 66 7.50 -26.16 1.68
CA GLY A 66 8.19 -27.39 2.06
C GLY A 66 9.09 -27.99 0.97
N LYS A 67 9.11 -27.40 -0.24
CA LYS A 67 9.99 -27.77 -1.35
C LYS A 67 11.06 -26.71 -1.58
N THR A 68 10.65 -25.58 -2.17
CA THR A 68 11.52 -24.45 -2.51
C THR A 68 11.28 -23.22 -1.61
N LEU A 69 10.24 -23.26 -0.75
CA LEU A 69 9.92 -22.18 0.18
C LEU A 69 9.60 -22.74 1.57
N LYS A 70 10.17 -22.09 2.60
CA LYS A 70 9.86 -22.28 4.02
C LYS A 70 9.85 -20.96 4.77
N ALA A 71 9.15 -20.87 5.90
CA ALA A 71 9.20 -19.74 6.80
C ALA A 71 9.83 -20.15 8.13
N THR A 72 10.55 -19.21 8.78
CA THR A 72 11.21 -19.44 10.08
C THR A 72 11.35 -18.13 10.84
N SER A 73 11.47 -18.23 12.17
CA SER A 73 11.89 -17.10 13.02
C SER A 73 13.37 -17.21 13.48
N GLU A 74 14.08 -18.24 13.01
CA GLU A 74 15.47 -18.51 13.36
C GLU A 74 16.42 -17.74 12.46
N THR A 75 17.23 -16.85 13.03
CA THR A 75 18.19 -16.00 12.27
C THR A 75 19.39 -16.79 11.73
N SER A 76 19.63 -18.00 12.23
CA SER A 76 20.72 -18.87 11.75
C SER A 76 20.68 -19.15 10.24
N CYS A 77 19.50 -19.00 9.60
CA CYS A 77 19.36 -19.13 8.15
C CYS A 77 20.19 -18.09 7.37
N LEU A 78 20.54 -16.95 7.97
CA LEU A 78 21.36 -15.89 7.37
C LEU A 78 22.81 -16.33 7.15
N GLN A 79 23.34 -17.21 7.99
CA GLN A 79 24.74 -17.63 7.94
C GLN A 79 25.11 -18.37 6.65
N THR A 80 24.16 -18.99 6.01
CA THR A 80 24.39 -19.77 4.77
C THR A 80 23.72 -19.16 3.55
N ALA A 81 23.11 -17.98 3.67
CA ALA A 81 22.43 -17.31 2.59
C ALA A 81 23.42 -16.68 1.59
N ASN A 82 23.19 -16.87 0.30
CA ASN A 82 23.93 -16.19 -0.77
C ASN A 82 23.33 -14.80 -1.04
N ILE A 83 22.02 -14.68 -0.87
CA ILE A 83 21.26 -13.44 -1.11
C ILE A 83 20.33 -13.21 0.07
N ILE A 84 20.42 -12.02 0.67
CA ILE A 84 19.53 -11.58 1.73
C ILE A 84 18.75 -10.36 1.22
N ILE A 85 17.41 -10.43 1.25
CA ILE A 85 16.53 -9.34 0.83
C ILE A 85 15.81 -8.84 2.07
N THR A 86 16.01 -7.58 2.45
CA THR A 86 15.26 -6.99 3.55
C THR A 86 14.09 -6.16 3.03
N VAL A 87 12.90 -6.49 3.52
CA VAL A 87 11.65 -5.75 3.27
C VAL A 87 11.13 -5.08 4.53
N VAL A 88 11.95 -5.03 5.57
CA VAL A 88 11.66 -4.30 6.82
C VAL A 88 11.89 -2.82 6.60
N GLY A 89 10.91 -2.00 6.98
CA GLY A 89 10.98 -0.55 6.83
C GLY A 89 12.13 0.06 7.63
N THR A 90 12.72 1.13 7.10
CA THR A 90 13.69 1.93 7.84
C THR A 90 12.99 2.65 9.00
N PRO A 91 13.51 2.57 10.23
CA PRO A 91 12.97 3.32 11.35
C PRO A 91 13.03 4.82 11.09
N VAL A 92 11.95 5.52 11.35
CA VAL A 92 11.87 6.98 11.28
C VAL A 92 11.42 7.55 12.63
N ASP A 93 11.79 8.79 12.90
CA ASP A 93 11.30 9.57 14.05
C ASP A 93 9.92 10.19 13.77
N GLU A 94 9.42 10.98 14.71
CA GLU A 94 8.15 11.69 14.61
C GLU A 94 8.13 12.78 13.51
N HIS A 95 9.30 13.17 13.03
CA HIS A 95 9.48 14.12 11.93
C HIS A 95 9.76 13.44 10.58
N LEU A 96 9.64 12.10 10.53
CA LEU A 96 9.91 11.24 9.37
C LEU A 96 11.37 11.23 8.90
N ASN A 97 12.31 11.71 9.72
CA ASN A 97 13.73 11.54 9.46
C ASN A 97 14.20 10.15 9.87
N PRO A 98 15.25 9.59 9.23
CA PRO A 98 15.75 8.28 9.59
C PRO A 98 16.33 8.29 11.01
N THR A 99 15.89 7.35 11.83
CA THR A 99 16.49 7.11 13.16
C THR A 99 17.78 6.32 12.96
N VAL A 100 18.88 7.04 12.70
CA VAL A 100 20.19 6.47 12.28
C VAL A 100 20.71 5.46 13.31
N THR A 101 20.55 5.72 14.61
CA THR A 101 20.98 4.79 15.67
C THR A 101 20.28 3.44 15.54
N LYS A 102 18.94 3.42 15.46
CA LYS A 102 18.17 2.18 15.28
C LYS A 102 18.46 1.49 13.96
N LEU A 103 18.70 2.28 12.90
CA LEU A 103 19.11 1.73 11.61
C LEU A 103 20.42 0.95 11.75
N TYR A 104 21.43 1.54 12.41
CA TYR A 104 22.72 0.89 12.59
C TYR A 104 22.64 -0.31 13.53
N GLU A 105 21.88 -0.26 14.62
CA GLU A 105 21.65 -1.40 15.51
C GLU A 105 21.06 -2.58 14.74
N ASN A 106 20.00 -2.35 13.98
CA ASN A 106 19.35 -3.39 13.19
C ASN A 106 20.27 -3.94 12.09
N LEU A 107 21.02 -3.04 11.43
CA LEU A 107 21.98 -3.42 10.39
C LEU A 107 23.12 -4.25 10.99
N ASP A 108 23.70 -3.82 12.10
CA ASP A 108 24.82 -4.51 12.76
C ASP A 108 24.41 -5.93 13.18
N ALA A 109 23.23 -6.09 13.79
CA ALA A 109 22.70 -7.39 14.15
C ALA A 109 22.49 -8.31 12.94
N LEU A 110 22.07 -7.74 11.79
CA LEU A 110 21.96 -8.46 10.53
C LEU A 110 23.34 -8.86 9.99
N LEU A 111 24.29 -7.90 9.94
CA LEU A 111 25.63 -8.12 9.41
C LEU A 111 26.43 -9.18 10.20
N GLU A 112 26.24 -9.27 11.52
CA GLU A 112 26.86 -10.28 12.38
C GLU A 112 26.46 -11.71 11.99
N GLN A 113 25.25 -11.88 11.47
CA GLN A 113 24.71 -13.18 11.08
C GLN A 113 25.00 -13.54 9.61
N MET A 114 25.39 -12.58 8.78
CA MET A 114 25.60 -12.80 7.35
C MET A 114 26.99 -13.36 7.06
N ALA A 115 27.10 -14.19 6.03
CA ALA A 115 28.39 -14.58 5.48
C ALA A 115 28.99 -13.44 4.65
N ASP A 116 30.32 -13.34 4.64
CA ASP A 116 31.01 -12.49 3.65
C ASP A 116 30.73 -13.00 2.23
N ASP A 117 30.88 -12.12 1.25
CA ASP A 117 30.56 -12.37 -0.16
C ASP A 117 29.06 -12.59 -0.46
N SER A 118 28.18 -12.44 0.56
CA SER A 118 26.73 -12.43 0.33
C SER A 118 26.26 -11.11 -0.29
N LEU A 119 25.10 -11.15 -0.96
CA LEU A 119 24.41 -9.96 -1.50
C LEU A 119 23.27 -9.54 -0.57
N LEU A 120 23.39 -8.35 0.00
CA LEU A 120 22.29 -7.69 0.73
C LEU A 120 21.52 -6.79 -0.21
N ILE A 121 20.22 -7.01 -0.33
CA ILE A 121 19.29 -6.19 -1.13
C ILE A 121 18.35 -5.46 -0.18
N LEU A 122 18.40 -4.13 -0.17
CA LEU A 122 17.42 -3.29 0.47
C LEU A 122 16.24 -3.11 -0.51
N ARG A 123 15.03 -3.51 -0.10
CA ARG A 123 13.85 -3.46 -0.97
C ARG A 123 12.75 -2.54 -0.44
N SER A 124 12.77 -2.23 0.85
CA SER A 124 11.85 -1.27 1.46
C SER A 124 12.13 0.16 1.01
N THR A 125 11.11 1.01 1.06
CA THR A 125 11.30 2.45 0.91
C THR A 125 12.22 2.96 2.03
N VAL A 126 13.23 3.73 1.66
CA VAL A 126 14.18 4.35 2.59
C VAL A 126 14.17 5.87 2.41
N TYR A 127 14.60 6.58 3.45
CA TYR A 127 14.89 8.00 3.33
C TYR A 127 16.11 8.21 2.40
N PRO A 128 16.12 9.24 1.52
CA PRO A 128 17.22 9.46 0.59
C PRO A 128 18.57 9.59 1.28
N GLY A 129 19.55 8.81 0.82
CA GLY A 129 20.89 8.71 1.39
C GLY A 129 21.10 7.50 2.31
N VAL A 130 20.06 6.80 2.74
CA VAL A 130 20.16 5.64 3.65
C VAL A 130 20.99 4.50 3.03
N THR A 131 20.86 4.24 1.74
CA THR A 131 21.67 3.20 1.08
C THR A 131 23.16 3.49 1.20
N LYS A 132 23.56 4.77 1.10
CA LYS A 132 24.95 5.20 1.30
C LYS A 132 25.41 4.99 2.74
N LEU A 133 24.56 5.34 3.74
CA LEU A 133 24.86 5.10 5.15
C LEU A 133 25.09 3.60 5.43
N VAL A 134 24.23 2.73 4.88
CA VAL A 134 24.37 1.27 5.01
C VAL A 134 25.65 0.79 4.34
N TYR A 135 25.96 1.26 3.14
CA TYR A 135 27.18 0.92 2.43
C TYR A 135 28.44 1.29 3.23
N ASP A 136 28.51 2.53 3.72
CA ASP A 136 29.62 3.01 4.51
C ASP A 136 29.78 2.21 5.83
N ARG A 137 28.67 1.86 6.46
CA ARG A 137 28.68 1.04 7.69
C ARG A 137 29.24 -0.35 7.44
N ILE A 138 28.86 -1.01 6.34
CA ILE A 138 29.41 -2.32 5.93
C ILE A 138 30.92 -2.21 5.75
N ARG A 139 31.41 -1.18 5.05
CA ARG A 139 32.85 -0.97 4.80
C ARG A 139 33.62 -0.63 6.07
N ALA A 140 33.06 0.20 6.94
CA ALA A 140 33.67 0.55 8.23
C ALA A 140 33.83 -0.67 9.17
N ARG A 141 32.95 -1.69 9.03
CA ARG A 141 33.05 -2.97 9.75
C ARG A 141 34.01 -3.97 9.11
N GLY A 142 34.68 -3.60 8.01
CA GLY A 142 35.61 -4.48 7.27
C GLY A 142 34.94 -5.68 6.60
N ARG A 143 33.59 -5.68 6.49
CA ARG A 143 32.82 -6.80 5.90
C ARG A 143 32.83 -6.72 4.36
N LYS A 144 32.91 -7.89 3.73
CA LYS A 144 32.89 -8.04 2.26
C LYS A 144 31.49 -8.41 1.75
N ILE A 145 30.49 -7.68 2.22
CA ILE A 145 29.11 -7.87 1.81
C ILE A 145 28.82 -6.91 0.65
N HIS A 146 28.20 -7.44 -0.42
CA HIS A 146 27.73 -6.67 -1.56
C HIS A 146 26.38 -6.03 -1.23
N LEU A 147 26.19 -4.76 -1.58
CA LEU A 147 24.94 -4.03 -1.28
C LEU A 147 24.28 -3.56 -2.56
N ALA A 148 22.98 -3.84 -2.70
CA ALA A 148 22.12 -3.27 -3.72
C ALA A 148 20.85 -2.67 -3.10
N PHE A 149 20.29 -1.66 -3.74
CA PHE A 149 18.98 -1.10 -3.46
C PHE A 149 18.04 -1.38 -4.63
N CYS A 150 16.97 -2.10 -4.37
CA CYS A 150 16.00 -2.52 -5.39
C CYS A 150 14.59 -2.27 -4.87
N PRO A 151 14.09 -1.02 -4.93
CA PRO A 151 12.83 -0.64 -4.30
C PRO A 151 11.63 -1.36 -4.88
N GLU A 152 10.70 -1.75 -4.00
CA GLU A 152 9.44 -2.35 -4.41
C GLU A 152 8.43 -1.30 -4.88
N ARG A 153 7.73 -1.60 -5.99
CA ARG A 153 6.71 -0.72 -6.58
C ARG A 153 5.33 -1.38 -6.76
N ILE A 154 5.17 -2.60 -6.27
CA ILE A 154 3.90 -3.33 -6.36
C ILE A 154 2.77 -2.66 -5.59
N ALA A 155 1.55 -2.92 -6.01
CA ALA A 155 0.34 -2.65 -5.25
C ALA A 155 -0.15 -3.94 -4.55
N GLU A 156 -0.53 -3.85 -3.29
CA GLU A 156 -1.16 -4.96 -2.56
C GLU A 156 -2.37 -5.50 -3.33
N GLY A 157 -2.58 -6.82 -3.32
CA GLY A 157 -3.62 -7.50 -4.10
C GLY A 157 -3.29 -7.71 -5.58
N LYS A 158 -2.19 -7.10 -6.10
CA LYS A 158 -1.66 -7.28 -7.45
C LYS A 158 -0.18 -7.65 -7.45
N ALA A 159 0.37 -8.02 -6.30
CA ALA A 159 1.80 -8.20 -6.13
C ALA A 159 2.36 -9.30 -7.04
N LEU A 160 1.69 -10.43 -7.17
CA LEU A 160 2.16 -11.54 -8.01
C LEU A 160 2.24 -11.16 -9.49
N GLU A 161 1.27 -10.40 -9.99
CA GLU A 161 1.24 -9.91 -11.37
C GLU A 161 2.32 -8.84 -11.60
N GLU A 162 2.37 -7.84 -10.71
CA GLU A 162 3.25 -6.68 -10.88
C GLU A 162 4.73 -7.01 -10.66
N LEU A 163 5.06 -8.01 -9.82
CA LEU A 163 6.45 -8.49 -9.67
C LEU A 163 7.05 -9.02 -10.96
N VAL A 164 6.24 -9.58 -11.85
CA VAL A 164 6.71 -10.16 -13.11
C VAL A 164 6.53 -9.23 -14.31
N THR A 165 5.58 -8.32 -14.27
CA THR A 165 5.27 -7.42 -15.38
C THR A 165 5.99 -6.08 -15.31
N LEU A 166 6.25 -5.57 -14.09
CA LEU A 166 6.95 -4.29 -13.92
C LEU A 166 8.48 -4.46 -14.06
N PRO A 167 9.16 -3.56 -14.80
CA PRO A 167 10.61 -3.48 -14.77
C PRO A 167 11.12 -3.30 -13.35
N GLN A 168 12.15 -4.02 -12.93
CA GLN A 168 12.73 -3.90 -11.59
C GLN A 168 13.84 -2.84 -11.58
N ILE A 169 13.77 -1.88 -10.65
CA ILE A 169 14.85 -0.91 -10.44
C ILE A 169 15.97 -1.62 -9.67
N VAL A 170 17.19 -1.49 -10.16
CA VAL A 170 18.39 -2.04 -9.54
C VAL A 170 19.44 -0.94 -9.41
N ALA A 171 19.98 -0.76 -8.21
CA ALA A 171 20.98 0.25 -7.94
C ALA A 171 22.05 -0.30 -6.97
N ALA A 172 23.30 -0.03 -7.25
CA ALA A 172 24.40 -0.40 -6.37
C ALA A 172 25.58 0.58 -6.54
N PHE A 173 26.48 0.60 -5.55
CA PHE A 173 27.74 1.36 -5.65
C PHE A 173 28.83 0.58 -6.39
N GLU A 174 28.72 -0.75 -6.44
CA GLU A 174 29.71 -1.64 -7.01
C GLU A 174 29.14 -2.42 -8.20
N PRO A 175 29.91 -2.55 -9.30
CA PRO A 175 29.47 -3.29 -10.49
C PRO A 175 29.06 -4.75 -10.20
N GLU A 176 29.75 -5.42 -9.27
CA GLU A 176 29.44 -6.80 -8.90
C GLU A 176 28.08 -6.91 -8.21
N ALA A 177 27.79 -6.03 -7.23
CA ALA A 177 26.48 -5.97 -6.57
C ALA A 177 25.36 -5.68 -7.57
N GLN A 178 25.60 -4.73 -8.50
CA GLN A 178 24.67 -4.40 -9.59
C GLN A 178 24.37 -5.61 -10.47
N ALA A 179 25.42 -6.30 -10.92
CA ALA A 179 25.31 -7.47 -11.80
C ALA A 179 24.58 -8.64 -11.11
N ARG A 180 24.87 -8.89 -9.83
CA ARG A 180 24.21 -9.96 -9.05
C ARG A 180 22.73 -9.67 -8.83
N ALA A 181 22.38 -8.46 -8.40
CA ALA A 181 20.98 -8.05 -8.20
C ALA A 181 20.20 -8.08 -9.51
N ARG A 182 20.79 -7.57 -10.60
CA ARG A 182 20.19 -7.62 -11.94
C ARG A 182 19.92 -9.05 -12.39
N ARG A 183 20.87 -9.95 -12.25
CA ARG A 183 20.71 -11.38 -12.58
C ARG A 183 19.59 -12.03 -11.81
N LEU A 184 19.43 -11.72 -10.51
CA LEU A 184 18.34 -12.22 -9.69
C LEU A 184 16.99 -11.78 -10.26
N PHE A 185 16.80 -10.48 -10.46
CA PHE A 185 15.50 -9.93 -10.85
C PHE A 185 15.12 -10.26 -12.29
N LEU A 186 16.06 -10.43 -13.20
CA LEU A 186 15.78 -10.91 -14.57
C LEU A 186 15.23 -12.34 -14.64
N GLN A 187 15.33 -13.12 -13.55
CA GLN A 187 14.71 -14.44 -13.50
C GLN A 187 13.19 -14.37 -13.22
N ILE A 188 12.71 -13.26 -12.71
CA ILE A 188 11.28 -13.08 -12.37
C ILE A 188 10.59 -11.98 -13.18
N ALA A 189 11.29 -10.94 -13.57
CA ALA A 189 10.74 -9.79 -14.30
C ALA A 189 11.26 -9.74 -15.74
N THR A 190 10.53 -9.06 -16.61
CA THR A 190 10.86 -8.94 -18.04
C THR A 190 12.09 -8.08 -18.30
N SER A 191 12.38 -7.11 -17.42
CA SER A 191 13.50 -6.19 -17.56
C SER A 191 13.91 -5.55 -16.23
N THR A 192 15.10 -4.93 -16.22
CA THR A 192 15.60 -4.12 -15.12
C THR A 192 15.95 -2.72 -15.59
N ILE A 193 15.92 -1.74 -14.69
CA ILE A 193 16.33 -0.35 -14.90
C ILE A 193 17.48 -0.07 -13.93
N ASP A 194 18.63 0.23 -14.48
CA ASP A 194 19.83 0.53 -13.69
C ASP A 194 19.84 2.02 -13.34
N LEU A 195 19.99 2.34 -12.06
CA LEU A 195 20.10 3.71 -11.53
C LEU A 195 21.25 3.80 -10.52
N ALA A 196 21.70 5.02 -10.22
CA ALA A 196 22.53 5.24 -9.04
C ALA A 196 21.66 5.09 -7.76
N PRO A 197 22.25 4.69 -6.61
CA PRO A 197 21.46 4.44 -5.39
C PRO A 197 20.54 5.58 -4.97
N LEU A 198 21.02 6.83 -4.95
CA LEU A 198 20.20 7.99 -4.61
C LEU A 198 19.07 8.25 -5.63
N GLU A 199 19.34 8.01 -6.91
CA GLU A 199 18.31 8.13 -7.96
C GLU A 199 17.19 7.09 -7.76
N ALA A 200 17.55 5.86 -7.39
CA ALA A 200 16.59 4.79 -7.12
C ALA A 200 15.75 5.07 -5.86
N GLU A 201 16.35 5.62 -4.80
CA GLU A 201 15.64 6.06 -3.58
C GLU A 201 14.62 7.15 -3.92
N LEU A 202 15.03 8.18 -4.67
CA LEU A 202 14.15 9.26 -5.11
C LEU A 202 13.08 8.77 -6.09
N ALA A 203 13.42 7.88 -7.03
CA ALA A 203 12.45 7.30 -7.96
C ALA A 203 11.30 6.57 -7.23
N LYS A 204 11.61 5.87 -6.12
CA LYS A 204 10.58 5.25 -5.29
C LYS A 204 9.67 6.29 -4.63
N LEU A 205 10.24 7.31 -4.01
CA LEU A 205 9.47 8.39 -3.36
C LEU A 205 8.65 9.19 -4.39
N PHE A 206 9.22 9.49 -5.56
CA PHE A 206 8.50 10.20 -6.63
C PHE A 206 7.30 9.39 -7.14
N THR A 207 7.44 8.06 -7.28
CA THR A 207 6.33 7.19 -7.70
C THR A 207 5.15 7.27 -6.72
N ASN A 208 5.39 7.20 -5.43
CA ASN A 208 4.34 7.26 -4.43
C ASN A 208 3.78 8.68 -4.26
N SER A 209 4.64 9.71 -4.27
CA SER A 209 4.20 11.11 -4.23
C SER A 209 3.36 11.49 -5.44
N TRP A 210 3.73 11.04 -6.65
CA TRP A 210 2.93 11.25 -7.85
C TRP A 210 1.51 10.66 -7.71
N ARG A 211 1.41 9.43 -7.20
CA ARG A 211 0.10 8.81 -6.96
C ARG A 211 -0.72 9.60 -5.93
N TYR A 212 -0.07 10.06 -4.86
CA TYR A 212 -0.72 10.85 -3.81
C TYR A 212 -1.22 12.20 -4.32
N LEU A 213 -0.40 12.90 -5.13
CA LEU A 213 -0.76 14.14 -5.82
C LEU A 213 -1.94 13.94 -6.79
N ASN A 214 -1.94 12.85 -7.54
CA ASN A 214 -3.00 12.55 -8.50
C ASN A 214 -4.36 12.37 -7.81
N PHE A 215 -4.38 11.70 -6.65
CA PHE A 215 -5.58 11.65 -5.81
C PHE A 215 -5.96 13.04 -5.28
N ALA A 216 -5.01 13.85 -4.84
CA ALA A 216 -5.31 15.18 -4.32
C ALA A 216 -5.95 16.09 -5.37
N VAL A 217 -5.48 16.06 -6.62
CA VAL A 217 -6.10 16.79 -7.74
C VAL A 217 -7.55 16.34 -7.92
N SER A 218 -7.79 15.04 -7.94
CA SER A 218 -9.14 14.48 -8.11
C SER A 218 -10.05 14.82 -6.94
N ASN A 219 -9.55 14.72 -5.71
CA ASN A 219 -10.28 15.07 -4.50
C ASN A 219 -10.62 16.57 -4.44
N GLN A 220 -9.68 17.44 -4.86
CA GLN A 220 -9.94 18.87 -4.94
C GLN A 220 -11.05 19.19 -5.96
N PHE A 221 -11.02 18.55 -7.14
CA PHE A 221 -12.06 18.73 -8.15
C PHE A 221 -13.40 18.15 -7.72
N TYR A 222 -13.38 17.02 -6.99
CA TYR A 222 -14.59 16.49 -6.34
C TYR A 222 -15.18 17.50 -5.38
N MET A 223 -14.38 18.05 -4.46
CA MET A 223 -14.85 19.07 -3.51
C MET A 223 -15.44 20.31 -4.21
N LEU A 224 -14.81 20.75 -5.32
CA LEU A 224 -15.32 21.87 -6.12
C LEU A 224 -16.66 21.54 -6.80
N ALA A 225 -16.77 20.37 -7.41
CA ALA A 225 -18.02 19.96 -8.05
C ALA A 225 -19.15 19.85 -7.05
N GLU A 226 -18.93 19.19 -5.92
CA GLU A 226 -19.91 19.04 -4.83
C GLU A 226 -20.36 20.39 -4.26
N ALA A 227 -19.44 21.35 -4.08
CA ALA A 227 -19.77 22.68 -3.60
C ALA A 227 -20.75 23.45 -4.54
N TRP A 228 -20.80 23.07 -5.82
CA TRP A 228 -21.69 23.63 -6.83
C TRP A 228 -22.88 22.70 -7.16
N GLY A 229 -23.04 21.62 -6.42
CA GLY A 229 -24.10 20.66 -6.67
C GLY A 229 -23.98 19.86 -7.96
N LEU A 230 -22.76 19.66 -8.41
CA LEU A 230 -22.45 18.96 -9.67
C LEU A 230 -21.95 17.55 -9.39
N ASP A 231 -22.28 16.62 -10.27
CA ASP A 231 -21.79 15.25 -10.23
C ASP A 231 -20.35 15.18 -10.78
N PHE A 232 -19.38 15.06 -9.88
CA PHE A 232 -17.98 14.93 -10.24
C PHE A 232 -17.70 13.72 -11.12
N HIS A 233 -18.35 12.60 -10.88
CA HIS A 233 -18.08 11.36 -11.63
C HIS A 233 -18.51 11.47 -13.07
N ARG A 234 -19.60 12.16 -13.37
CA ARG A 234 -20.01 12.49 -14.74
C ARG A 234 -19.00 13.41 -15.42
N ILE A 235 -18.49 14.42 -14.70
CA ILE A 235 -17.46 15.33 -15.20
C ILE A 235 -16.17 14.55 -15.48
N HIS A 236 -15.73 13.71 -14.52
CA HIS A 236 -14.55 12.86 -14.65
C HIS A 236 -14.64 11.97 -15.91
N ASP A 237 -15.75 11.24 -16.08
CA ASP A 237 -15.92 10.34 -17.22
C ASP A 237 -15.92 11.09 -18.56
N ALA A 238 -16.46 12.31 -18.58
CA ALA A 238 -16.44 13.15 -19.78
C ALA A 238 -15.04 13.60 -20.16
N VAL A 239 -14.21 14.02 -19.18
CA VAL A 239 -12.87 14.56 -19.46
C VAL A 239 -11.83 13.47 -19.75
N VAL A 240 -12.03 12.23 -19.27
CA VAL A 240 -11.10 11.12 -19.57
C VAL A 240 -11.45 10.38 -20.86
N ARG A 241 -12.71 10.48 -21.34
CA ARG A 241 -13.17 9.74 -22.51
C ARG A 241 -12.38 10.14 -23.76
N GLU A 242 -11.64 9.15 -24.31
CA GLU A 242 -10.86 9.30 -25.55
C GLU A 242 -9.88 10.47 -25.57
N TYR A 243 -9.52 11.01 -24.39
CA TYR A 243 -8.56 12.10 -24.26
C TYR A 243 -7.24 11.61 -23.63
N PRO A 244 -6.19 11.35 -24.44
CA PRO A 244 -4.96 10.70 -23.99
C PRO A 244 -4.25 11.43 -22.84
N ARG A 245 -4.35 12.78 -22.77
CA ARG A 245 -3.70 13.59 -21.73
C ARG A 245 -4.31 13.41 -20.34
N MET A 246 -5.55 12.91 -20.24
CA MET A 246 -6.26 12.66 -18.97
C MET A 246 -6.33 11.17 -18.61
N ARG A 247 -5.63 10.29 -19.34
CA ARG A 247 -5.68 8.83 -19.14
C ARG A 247 -5.29 8.41 -17.70
N SER A 248 -4.39 9.15 -17.05
CA SER A 248 -3.93 8.87 -15.69
C SER A 248 -4.68 9.65 -14.61
N PHE A 249 -5.75 10.36 -14.97
CA PHE A 249 -6.55 11.11 -14.00
C PHE A 249 -7.31 10.14 -13.11
N ALA A 250 -7.00 10.15 -11.80
CA ALA A 250 -7.60 9.24 -10.84
C ALA A 250 -9.07 9.62 -10.56
N ARG A 251 -9.88 8.69 -10.08
CA ARG A 251 -11.15 9.02 -9.45
C ARG A 251 -10.91 9.60 -8.07
N ALA A 252 -11.87 10.36 -7.54
CA ALA A 252 -11.86 10.81 -6.16
C ALA A 252 -11.99 9.62 -5.20
N GLY A 253 -11.58 9.81 -3.96
CA GLY A 253 -11.69 8.81 -2.91
C GLY A 253 -10.66 9.00 -1.80
N PHE A 254 -10.75 8.17 -0.77
CA PHE A 254 -9.82 8.21 0.35
C PHE A 254 -8.44 7.69 -0.08
N ALA A 255 -7.54 8.62 -0.41
CA ALA A 255 -6.14 8.33 -0.73
C ALA A 255 -5.37 8.01 0.56
N ALA A 256 -5.46 6.79 1.02
CA ALA A 256 -5.01 6.34 2.33
C ALA A 256 -3.97 5.21 2.22
N GLY A 257 -3.67 4.61 3.38
CA GLY A 257 -2.75 3.50 3.54
C GLY A 257 -1.35 3.91 3.96
N PRO A 258 -0.54 2.95 4.40
CA PRO A 258 0.70 3.21 5.15
C PRO A 258 1.84 3.82 4.34
N CYS A 259 1.68 4.00 3.03
CA CYS A 259 2.80 4.36 2.16
C CYS A 259 2.70 5.76 1.55
N LEU A 260 1.56 6.14 0.94
CA LEU A 260 1.50 7.32 0.07
C LEU A 260 1.77 8.62 0.83
N LEU A 261 1.08 8.84 1.96
CA LEU A 261 1.28 10.03 2.80
C LEU A 261 2.69 10.04 3.38
N LYS A 262 3.13 8.93 3.99
CA LYS A 262 4.44 8.83 4.62
C LYS A 262 5.57 9.13 3.64
N ASP A 263 5.56 8.52 2.45
CA ASP A 263 6.62 8.70 1.45
C ASP A 263 6.62 10.13 0.88
N THR A 264 5.44 10.76 0.75
CA THR A 264 5.31 12.17 0.34
C THR A 264 5.91 13.11 1.39
N LEU A 265 5.65 12.84 2.68
CA LEU A 265 6.22 13.65 3.77
C LEU A 265 7.72 13.40 3.96
N GLN A 266 8.22 12.17 3.71
CA GLN A 266 9.66 11.92 3.67
C GLN A 266 10.36 12.73 2.57
N LEU A 267 9.75 12.83 1.39
CA LEU A 267 10.26 13.68 0.31
C LEU A 267 10.23 15.16 0.68
N ALA A 268 9.18 15.62 1.38
CA ALA A 268 9.10 16.98 1.89
C ALA A 268 10.20 17.26 2.92
N ALA A 269 10.44 16.35 3.88
CA ALA A 269 11.51 16.48 4.86
C ALA A 269 12.89 16.53 4.19
N PHE A 270 13.15 15.64 3.22
CA PHE A 270 14.40 15.61 2.47
C PHE A 270 14.67 16.91 1.68
N SER A 271 13.63 17.56 1.15
CA SER A 271 13.73 18.83 0.44
C SER A 271 13.76 20.07 1.36
N GLY A 272 13.96 19.91 2.67
CA GLY A 272 13.90 21.02 3.62
C GLY A 272 12.51 21.65 3.71
N ASN A 273 11.47 20.86 3.58
CA ASN A 273 10.05 21.28 3.55
C ASN A 273 9.67 22.19 2.36
N GLN A 274 10.46 22.15 1.28
CA GLN A 274 10.17 22.94 0.07
C GLN A 274 9.27 22.18 -0.95
N PHE A 275 8.76 21.01 -0.61
CA PHE A 275 7.83 20.27 -1.44
C PHE A 275 6.37 20.72 -1.20
N PHE A 276 6.07 21.98 -1.60
CA PHE A 276 4.76 22.63 -1.37
C PHE A 276 3.57 21.83 -1.94
N MET A 277 3.74 21.22 -3.11
CA MET A 277 2.69 20.37 -3.70
C MET A 277 2.36 19.15 -2.82
N GLY A 278 3.36 18.55 -2.19
CA GLY A 278 3.16 17.44 -1.26
C GLY A 278 2.38 17.87 -0.02
N HIS A 279 2.69 19.03 0.53
CA HIS A 279 1.96 19.61 1.68
C HIS A 279 0.50 19.94 1.30
N ALA A 280 0.28 20.56 0.13
CA ALA A 280 -1.07 20.82 -0.36
C ALA A 280 -1.86 19.54 -0.58
N ALA A 281 -1.24 18.49 -1.17
CA ALA A 281 -1.86 17.19 -1.35
C ALA A 281 -2.25 16.53 -0.02
N MET A 282 -1.40 16.65 1.01
CA MET A 282 -1.72 16.17 2.35
C MET A 282 -2.97 16.86 2.90
N LEU A 283 -3.01 18.19 2.85
CA LEU A 283 -4.16 18.95 3.34
C LEU A 283 -5.47 18.57 2.64
N ILE A 284 -5.42 18.34 1.33
CA ILE A 284 -6.59 17.96 0.54
C ILE A 284 -7.04 16.52 0.87
N ASN A 285 -6.13 15.55 0.77
CA ASN A 285 -6.47 14.14 0.95
C ASN A 285 -6.89 13.86 2.40
N GLU A 286 -6.11 14.35 3.38
CA GLU A 286 -6.43 14.21 4.79
C GLU A 286 -7.62 15.07 5.22
N GLY A 287 -7.93 16.12 4.49
CA GLY A 287 -9.08 16.99 4.70
C GLY A 287 -10.40 16.46 4.13
N LEU A 288 -10.36 15.50 3.21
CA LEU A 288 -11.57 14.98 2.56
C LEU A 288 -12.62 14.43 3.54
N PRO A 289 -12.27 13.63 4.59
CA PRO A 289 -13.26 13.24 5.59
C PRO A 289 -13.92 14.43 6.31
N ASN A 290 -13.14 15.48 6.60
CA ASN A 290 -13.66 16.70 7.22
C ASN A 290 -14.65 17.43 6.29
N PHE A 291 -14.34 17.53 4.99
CA PHE A 291 -15.23 18.09 3.98
C PHE A 291 -16.56 17.34 3.94
N ILE A 292 -16.52 15.99 3.90
CA ILE A 292 -17.73 15.15 3.88
C ILE A 292 -18.59 15.40 5.11
N VAL A 293 -18.01 15.40 6.30
CA VAL A 293 -18.75 15.68 7.55
C VAL A 293 -19.34 17.09 7.54
N SER A 294 -18.60 18.09 7.03
CA SER A 294 -19.10 19.47 6.91
C SER A 294 -20.33 19.56 6.01
N GLN A 295 -20.33 18.84 4.90
CA GLN A 295 -21.51 18.78 4.01
C GLN A 295 -22.72 18.12 4.69
N MET A 296 -22.50 17.06 5.48
CA MET A 296 -23.56 16.38 6.24
C MET A 296 -24.15 17.28 7.35
N LYS A 297 -23.32 18.07 8.02
CA LYS A 297 -23.78 18.98 9.10
C LYS A 297 -24.84 19.96 8.63
N SER A 298 -24.72 20.48 7.43
CA SER A 298 -25.73 21.41 6.85
C SER A 298 -27.12 20.79 6.70
N LYS A 299 -27.22 19.45 6.86
CA LYS A 299 -28.46 18.66 6.71
C LYS A 299 -28.94 18.00 8.01
N GLY A 300 -28.48 18.48 9.17
CA GLY A 300 -28.97 18.00 10.48
C GLY A 300 -28.35 16.68 10.92
N LEU A 301 -27.04 16.51 10.72
CA LEU A 301 -26.28 15.28 11.02
C LEU A 301 -26.46 14.77 12.46
N SER A 302 -26.66 15.65 13.45
CA SER A 302 -26.80 15.29 14.87
C SER A 302 -27.96 14.34 15.16
N GLU A 303 -29.00 14.34 14.31
CA GLU A 303 -30.15 13.45 14.45
C GLU A 303 -30.05 12.18 13.60
N GLN A 304 -28.99 12.07 12.77
CA GLN A 304 -28.85 11.01 11.77
C GLN A 304 -27.95 9.86 12.26
N ARG A 305 -28.29 8.66 11.85
CA ARG A 305 -27.46 7.46 11.99
C ARG A 305 -26.68 7.25 10.69
N VAL A 306 -25.37 7.13 10.77
CA VAL A 306 -24.50 7.03 9.60
C VAL A 306 -23.86 5.65 9.55
N ALA A 307 -24.01 4.96 8.42
CA ALA A 307 -23.26 3.74 8.13
C ALA A 307 -22.04 4.06 7.25
N ILE A 308 -20.86 3.50 7.59
CA ILE A 308 -19.66 3.51 6.76
C ILE A 308 -19.47 2.10 6.24
N LEU A 309 -19.51 1.91 4.92
CA LEU A 309 -19.24 0.65 4.25
C LEU A 309 -17.81 0.66 3.68
N GLY A 310 -16.96 -0.23 4.19
CA GLY A 310 -15.54 -0.31 3.82
C GLY A 310 -14.65 0.46 4.79
N MET A 311 -13.95 -0.29 5.64
CA MET A 311 -13.02 0.23 6.64
C MET A 311 -11.55 -0.02 6.26
N ALA A 312 -11.29 -0.87 5.26
CA ALA A 312 -9.97 -1.02 4.66
C ALA A 312 -9.48 0.27 3.98
N PHE A 313 -8.16 0.43 3.80
CA PHE A 313 -7.64 1.63 3.13
C PHE A 313 -7.86 1.65 1.61
N LYS A 314 -8.24 0.51 1.02
CA LYS A 314 -8.55 0.38 -0.41
C LYS A 314 -9.54 -0.76 -0.67
N ALA A 315 -10.03 -0.83 -1.92
CA ALA A 315 -10.92 -1.90 -2.37
C ALA A 315 -10.30 -3.30 -2.25
N ASP A 316 -11.13 -4.29 -1.89
CA ASP A 316 -10.83 -5.72 -1.91
C ASP A 316 -9.54 -6.10 -1.14
N SER A 317 -9.33 -5.45 0.00
CA SER A 317 -8.20 -5.64 0.91
C SER A 317 -8.69 -5.79 2.34
N ASP A 318 -7.96 -6.55 3.13
CA ASP A 318 -8.15 -6.71 4.58
C ASP A 318 -7.27 -5.75 5.41
N ASP A 319 -6.48 -4.90 4.75
CA ASP A 319 -5.58 -3.95 5.42
C ASP A 319 -6.29 -2.63 5.77
N SER A 320 -6.42 -2.39 7.06
CA SER A 320 -7.05 -1.17 7.62
C SER A 320 -6.05 -0.10 8.05
N ARG A 321 -4.73 -0.32 7.86
CA ARG A 321 -3.70 0.63 8.32
C ARG A 321 -3.84 1.98 7.64
N ASP A 322 -3.85 3.03 8.45
CA ASP A 322 -3.98 4.43 8.00
C ASP A 322 -5.18 4.69 7.09
N SER A 323 -6.25 3.88 7.23
CA SER A 323 -7.49 4.09 6.47
C SER A 323 -8.20 5.36 6.91
N LEU A 324 -8.53 6.22 5.95
CA LEU A 324 -9.32 7.44 6.19
C LEU A 324 -10.78 7.16 6.56
N SER A 325 -11.28 5.95 6.36
CA SER A 325 -12.59 5.52 6.88
C SER A 325 -12.62 5.53 8.41
N TYR A 326 -11.52 5.16 9.08
CA TYR A 326 -11.41 5.29 10.54
C TYR A 326 -11.31 6.73 11.01
N LYS A 327 -10.69 7.62 10.23
CA LYS A 327 -10.71 9.07 10.50
C LYS A 327 -12.13 9.62 10.36
N LEU A 328 -12.83 9.25 9.30
CA LEU A 328 -14.25 9.61 9.12
C LEU A 328 -15.11 9.10 10.27
N LYS A 329 -14.94 7.82 10.70
CA LYS A 329 -15.62 7.25 11.88
C LYS A 329 -15.47 8.15 13.10
N LYS A 330 -14.24 8.56 13.42
CA LYS A 330 -13.94 9.41 14.60
C LYS A 330 -14.63 10.78 14.52
N LEU A 331 -14.61 11.40 13.33
CA LEU A 331 -15.29 12.67 13.11
C LEU A 331 -16.80 12.54 13.26
N LEU A 332 -17.40 11.51 12.68
CA LEU A 332 -18.84 11.25 12.76
C LEU A 332 -19.29 10.88 14.17
N GLN A 333 -18.48 10.20 14.98
CA GLN A 333 -18.80 9.88 16.38
C GLN A 333 -19.02 11.11 17.26
N VAL A 334 -18.46 12.26 16.88
CA VAL A 334 -18.67 13.55 17.57
C VAL A 334 -19.94 14.24 17.10
N GLU A 335 -20.35 14.03 15.85
CA GLU A 335 -21.32 14.88 15.16
C GLU A 335 -22.65 14.18 14.86
N ALA A 336 -22.64 12.86 14.71
CA ALA A 336 -23.83 12.07 14.35
C ALA A 336 -24.48 11.43 15.59
N ARG A 337 -25.73 11.08 15.49
CA ARG A 337 -26.46 10.35 16.55
C ARG A 337 -25.88 8.97 16.80
N GLU A 338 -25.50 8.24 15.73
CA GLU A 338 -24.93 6.90 15.79
C GLU A 338 -24.04 6.67 14.58
N VAL A 339 -22.94 5.93 14.75
CA VAL A 339 -22.04 5.53 13.64
C VAL A 339 -21.93 4.02 13.60
N LEU A 340 -22.32 3.44 12.49
CA LEU A 340 -22.30 2.02 12.19
C LEU A 340 -21.21 1.75 11.16
N CYS A 341 -20.38 0.72 11.36
CA CYS A 341 -19.28 0.42 10.44
C CYS A 341 -19.36 -1.04 9.99
N SER A 342 -19.10 -1.26 8.71
CA SER A 342 -19.06 -2.59 8.11
C SER A 342 -17.88 -2.72 7.16
N ASP A 343 -17.27 -3.90 7.15
CA ASP A 343 -16.26 -4.28 6.15
C ASP A 343 -16.27 -5.82 6.02
N PRO A 344 -16.28 -6.37 4.80
CA PRO A 344 -16.32 -7.81 4.58
C PRO A 344 -14.98 -8.52 4.80
N TYR A 345 -13.87 -7.76 4.87
CA TYR A 345 -12.53 -8.32 4.89
C TYR A 345 -11.73 -7.96 6.16
N VAL A 346 -11.99 -6.77 6.73
CA VAL A 346 -11.27 -6.29 7.92
C VAL A 346 -11.74 -7.03 9.17
N CYS A 347 -10.81 -7.59 9.93
CA CYS A 347 -11.08 -8.22 11.22
C CYS A 347 -11.06 -7.17 12.34
N ASP A 348 -12.25 -6.57 12.63
CA ASP A 348 -12.45 -5.62 13.74
C ASP A 348 -13.75 -5.99 14.46
N PRO A 349 -13.72 -6.33 15.78
CA PRO A 349 -14.91 -6.74 16.51
C PRO A 349 -16.03 -5.68 16.60
N SER A 350 -15.72 -4.42 16.28
CA SER A 350 -16.71 -3.34 16.29
C SER A 350 -17.54 -3.25 15.00
N LEU A 351 -17.21 -4.06 13.98
CA LEU A 351 -17.91 -4.06 12.71
C LEU A 351 -19.14 -4.97 12.75
N ILE A 352 -20.18 -4.55 12.02
CA ILE A 352 -21.44 -5.29 11.88
C ILE A 352 -21.67 -5.66 10.40
N PRO A 353 -22.59 -6.60 10.10
CA PRO A 353 -22.95 -6.92 8.72
C PRO A 353 -23.44 -5.70 7.95
N ALA A 354 -23.11 -5.62 6.65
CA ALA A 354 -23.45 -4.47 5.81
C ALA A 354 -24.97 -4.23 5.72
N GLU A 355 -25.74 -5.30 5.59
CA GLU A 355 -27.20 -5.25 5.52
C GLU A 355 -27.79 -4.65 6.80
N GLU A 356 -27.29 -5.03 7.98
CA GLU A 356 -27.71 -4.49 9.27
C GLU A 356 -27.35 -2.99 9.38
N ALA A 357 -26.11 -2.63 8.98
CA ALA A 357 -25.66 -1.24 9.00
C ALA A 357 -26.55 -0.36 8.10
N ILE A 358 -26.84 -0.80 6.89
CA ILE A 358 -27.69 -0.10 5.92
C ILE A 358 -29.13 0.04 6.44
N GLN A 359 -29.69 -1.04 6.99
CA GLN A 359 -31.06 -1.01 7.49
C GLN A 359 -31.27 0.02 8.62
N ARG A 360 -30.28 0.11 9.51
CA ARG A 360 -30.34 1.02 10.69
C ARG A 360 -29.98 2.46 10.36
N ALA A 361 -29.18 2.68 9.32
CA ALA A 361 -28.67 4.01 8.97
C ALA A 361 -29.74 4.88 8.27
N ASP A 362 -29.58 6.19 8.39
CA ASP A 362 -30.28 7.21 7.61
C ASP A 362 -29.38 7.68 6.43
N ILE A 363 -28.05 7.66 6.64
CA ILE A 363 -27.02 8.01 5.65
C ILE A 363 -26.05 6.83 5.50
N VAL A 364 -25.72 6.46 4.26
CA VAL A 364 -24.73 5.43 3.93
C VAL A 364 -23.54 6.06 3.20
N VAL A 365 -22.33 5.87 3.70
CA VAL A 365 -21.09 6.39 3.12
C VAL A 365 -20.24 5.22 2.63
N ILE A 366 -19.70 5.30 1.42
CA ILE A 366 -18.75 4.33 0.90
C ILE A 366 -17.34 4.76 1.29
N GLY A 367 -16.78 4.10 2.32
CA GLY A 367 -15.43 4.35 2.82
C GLY A 367 -14.36 3.69 1.95
N ALA A 368 -14.56 2.41 1.58
CA ALA A 368 -13.73 1.69 0.62
C ALA A 368 -14.63 1.01 -0.43
N PRO A 369 -14.32 1.12 -1.74
CA PRO A 369 -15.19 0.66 -2.82
C PRO A 369 -14.98 -0.84 -3.11
N HIS A 370 -15.28 -1.71 -2.13
CA HIS A 370 -15.18 -3.15 -2.30
C HIS A 370 -16.09 -3.64 -3.41
N SER A 371 -15.61 -4.57 -4.23
CA SER A 371 -16.35 -5.11 -5.37
C SER A 371 -17.69 -5.74 -4.96
N VAL A 372 -17.73 -6.37 -3.80
CA VAL A 372 -18.94 -6.99 -3.24
C VAL A 372 -20.08 -5.99 -2.96
N TYR A 373 -19.78 -4.70 -2.79
CA TYR A 373 -20.80 -3.69 -2.56
C TYR A 373 -21.60 -3.34 -3.81
N ARG A 374 -21.11 -3.68 -5.01
CA ARG A 374 -21.85 -3.44 -6.27
C ARG A 374 -23.20 -4.16 -6.31
N ASP A 375 -23.27 -5.30 -5.63
CA ASP A 375 -24.47 -6.13 -5.58
C ASP A 375 -25.39 -5.79 -4.40
N ILE A 376 -24.97 -4.85 -3.52
CA ILE A 376 -25.77 -4.42 -2.38
C ILE A 376 -26.79 -3.35 -2.84
N ARG A 377 -28.05 -3.56 -2.47
CA ARG A 377 -29.10 -2.57 -2.70
C ARG A 377 -29.15 -1.58 -1.53
N ILE A 378 -29.01 -0.29 -1.83
CA ILE A 378 -29.26 0.79 -0.88
C ILE A 378 -30.70 1.26 -1.06
N PRO A 379 -31.56 1.20 -0.02
CA PRO A 379 -32.96 1.66 -0.13
C PRO A 379 -33.09 3.12 -0.54
N ALA A 380 -34.12 3.47 -1.32
CA ALA A 380 -34.31 4.83 -1.87
C ALA A 380 -34.59 5.90 -0.82
N ASP A 381 -35.01 5.50 0.39
CA ASP A 381 -35.20 6.38 1.54
C ASP A 381 -33.92 6.76 2.28
N LYS A 382 -32.79 6.19 1.90
CA LYS A 382 -31.49 6.49 2.49
C LYS A 382 -30.71 7.53 1.67
N VAL A 383 -29.92 8.33 2.34
CA VAL A 383 -28.95 9.22 1.67
C VAL A 383 -27.67 8.41 1.38
N LEU A 384 -27.22 8.38 0.11
CA LEU A 384 -25.97 7.73 -0.27
C LEU A 384 -24.87 8.76 -0.53
N VAL A 385 -23.70 8.55 0.07
CA VAL A 385 -22.47 9.31 -0.16
C VAL A 385 -21.44 8.40 -0.80
N ASP A 386 -21.37 8.42 -2.13
CA ASP A 386 -20.44 7.60 -2.92
C ASP A 386 -19.30 8.47 -3.46
N ILE A 387 -18.25 8.62 -2.66
CA ILE A 387 -17.06 9.42 -2.99
C ILE A 387 -16.30 8.80 -4.18
N TRP A 388 -16.40 7.47 -4.34
CA TRP A 388 -15.63 6.71 -5.29
C TRP A 388 -16.28 6.59 -6.68
N GLY A 389 -17.59 6.86 -6.78
CA GLY A 389 -18.38 6.56 -7.96
C GLY A 389 -18.45 5.06 -8.20
N LEU A 390 -18.71 4.28 -7.14
CA LEU A 390 -18.82 2.83 -7.21
C LEU A 390 -20.00 2.41 -8.09
N TRP A 391 -21.10 3.17 -8.03
CA TRP A 391 -22.26 3.00 -8.90
C TRP A 391 -22.30 4.09 -9.96
N THR A 392 -22.30 3.68 -11.24
CA THR A 392 -22.44 4.61 -12.35
C THR A 392 -23.89 5.10 -12.47
N ALA A 393 -24.10 6.22 -13.18
CA ALA A 393 -25.47 6.71 -13.48
C ALA A 393 -26.33 5.68 -14.25
N ARG A 394 -25.68 4.70 -14.91
CA ARG A 394 -26.35 3.61 -15.61
C ARG A 394 -26.85 2.53 -14.64
N ASP A 395 -26.04 2.22 -13.63
CA ASP A 395 -26.36 1.27 -12.56
C ASP A 395 -27.48 1.84 -11.68
N GLN A 396 -27.44 3.16 -11.41
CA GLN A 396 -28.45 3.86 -10.63
C GLN A 396 -29.84 3.82 -11.29
N LYS A 397 -29.92 3.96 -12.62
CA LYS A 397 -31.21 3.87 -13.35
C LYS A 397 -31.83 2.47 -13.35
N ASN A 398 -30.98 1.43 -13.35
CA ASN A 398 -31.44 0.05 -13.42
C ASN A 398 -31.80 -0.54 -12.04
N ASN A 399 -31.25 -0.01 -10.95
CA ASN A 399 -31.37 -0.57 -9.60
C ASN A 399 -32.22 0.24 -8.64
N GLU A 400 -32.89 1.34 -9.08
CA GLU A 400 -33.62 2.25 -8.20
C GLU A 400 -32.78 2.73 -6.99
N GLN A 401 -31.48 2.86 -7.18
CA GLN A 401 -30.58 3.36 -6.15
C GLN A 401 -30.84 4.85 -5.89
N PRO A 402 -30.72 5.32 -4.64
CA PRO A 402 -30.91 6.73 -4.34
C PRO A 402 -29.92 7.58 -5.13
N THR A 403 -30.41 8.68 -5.67
CA THR A 403 -29.55 9.63 -6.39
C THR A 403 -28.65 10.33 -5.38
N LEU A 404 -27.34 10.36 -5.64
CA LEU A 404 -26.43 11.24 -4.95
C LEU A 404 -26.87 12.68 -5.12
N VAL A 405 -27.41 13.29 -4.10
CA VAL A 405 -27.76 14.72 -4.18
C VAL A 405 -27.41 15.39 -2.85
N TRP A 406 -26.23 16.01 -2.85
CA TRP A 406 -25.91 17.01 -1.84
C TRP A 406 -26.67 18.32 -2.07
N THR A 407 -27.39 18.46 -3.19
CA THR A 407 -28.08 19.69 -3.56
C THR A 407 -29.51 19.44 -3.95
N GLU A 408 -30.43 20.17 -3.36
CA GLU A 408 -31.68 20.49 -4.02
C GLU A 408 -31.31 21.14 -5.35
N ARG A 409 -31.81 20.59 -6.47
CA ARG A 409 -31.64 21.21 -7.79
C ARG A 409 -32.20 22.62 -7.72
N VAL A 410 -31.35 23.62 -7.90
CA VAL A 410 -31.79 24.99 -8.25
C VAL A 410 -32.35 24.98 -9.66
#